data_51e9c633ea7e0615b72de306b1120cce
#
_entry.id   51e9c633ea7e0615b72de306b1120cce
#
_cell.length_a   1.000
_cell.length_b   1.000
_cell.length_c   1.000
_cell.angle_alpha   90.00
_cell.angle_beta   90.00
_cell.angle_gamma   90.00
#
_symmetry.space_group_name_H-M   'P 1'
#
loop_
_entity.id
_entity.type
_entity.pdbx_description
1 polymer ?
#
loop_
_entity_poly.entity_id
_entity_poly.type
_entity_poly.pdbx_seq_one_letter_code
_entity_poly.pdbx_strand_id
1 'polypeptide(L)'
;APQVDEELLNERPDLNGLDADGLYQRHIKGVHADLLSFMSRVEVPLDEAHQGFWMSSQVAALQLVDAVKDAKHLQKNLGRHLSQQNDSAMRRAYVELRRHLLHALREVNDLNRSSLPEDMWNERLRRFDDEAAAFDARFRQRLFAGVRAGELDGLQTSSLMNDLGYTSRIIQSLRNVLMISEGHELSRQL
;
A
#
# COMPACT_ATOMS: atom_id res chain seq x y z
N ALA A 1 -1.30 15.08 10.98
CA ALA A 1 -0.77 13.84 10.43
C ALA A 1 -0.33 12.96 11.60
N PRO A 2 -0.64 11.66 11.63
CA PRO A 2 -0.17 10.78 12.69
C PRO A 2 1.36 10.76 12.69
N GLN A 3 1.92 11.09 13.84
CA GLN A 3 3.36 11.16 14.02
C GLN A 3 3.93 9.74 13.90
N VAL A 4 4.83 9.53 12.97
CA VAL A 4 5.53 8.25 12.83
C VAL A 4 6.56 8.17 13.95
N ASP A 5 6.47 7.12 14.74
CA ASP A 5 7.39 6.88 15.85
C ASP A 5 8.78 6.55 15.30
N GLU A 6 9.75 7.44 15.54
CA GLU A 6 11.13 7.28 15.07
C GLU A 6 11.81 6.05 15.72
N GLU A 7 11.42 5.65 16.94
CA GLU A 7 11.94 4.44 17.58
C GLU A 7 11.51 3.20 16.79
N LEU A 8 10.24 3.13 16.38
CA LEU A 8 9.70 2.03 15.59
C LEU A 8 10.37 1.92 14.21
N LEU A 9 10.78 3.04 13.62
CA LEU A 9 11.51 3.06 12.34
C LEU A 9 12.96 2.61 12.49
N ASN A 10 13.57 2.80 13.67
CA ASN A 10 14.93 2.40 13.96
C ASN A 10 15.04 0.97 14.50
N GLU A 11 13.92 0.37 14.92
CA GLU A 11 13.90 -1.04 15.27
C GLU A 11 14.29 -1.92 14.09
N ARG A 12 15.12 -2.93 14.36
CA ARG A 12 15.40 -3.94 13.36
C ARG A 12 14.12 -4.72 13.06
N PRO A 13 13.77 -4.90 11.78
CA PRO A 13 12.62 -5.72 11.45
C PRO A 13 12.87 -7.15 11.97
N ASP A 14 11.93 -7.69 12.73
CA ASP A 14 11.92 -9.11 13.05
C ASP A 14 11.53 -9.90 11.80
N LEU A 15 12.55 -10.39 11.11
CA LEU A 15 12.39 -11.17 9.88
C LEU A 15 11.84 -12.58 10.17
N ASN A 16 11.88 -13.04 11.41
CA ASN A 16 11.41 -14.35 11.82
C ASN A 16 9.94 -14.36 12.25
N GLY A 17 9.38 -13.20 12.59
CA GLY A 17 8.03 -13.09 13.15
C GLY A 17 6.90 -13.02 12.11
N LEU A 18 7.17 -12.58 10.88
CA LEU A 18 6.15 -12.39 9.85
C LEU A 18 6.55 -13.03 8.52
N ASP A 19 6.02 -14.22 8.27
CA ASP A 19 6.12 -14.91 6.99
C ASP A 19 4.95 -14.49 6.08
N ALA A 20 5.13 -13.40 5.32
CA ALA A 20 4.11 -12.89 4.41
C ALA A 20 3.73 -13.89 3.31
N ASP A 21 4.67 -14.73 2.85
CA ASP A 21 4.37 -15.79 1.88
C ASP A 21 3.52 -16.89 2.52
N GLY A 22 3.90 -17.35 3.69
CA GLY A 22 3.12 -18.35 4.41
C GLY A 22 1.72 -17.83 4.79
N LEU A 23 1.57 -16.57 5.19
CA LEU A 23 0.27 -15.94 5.42
C LEU A 23 -0.57 -15.90 4.14
N TYR A 24 0.03 -15.52 3.01
CA TYR A 24 -0.65 -15.52 1.72
C TYR A 24 -1.14 -16.92 1.35
N GLN A 25 -0.26 -17.93 1.42
CA GLN A 25 -0.61 -19.30 1.04
C GLN A 25 -1.71 -19.90 1.93
N ARG A 26 -1.65 -19.66 3.25
CA ARG A 26 -2.60 -20.25 4.22
C ARG A 26 -3.94 -19.54 4.27
N HIS A 27 -3.97 -18.21 4.15
CA HIS A 27 -5.15 -17.41 4.49
C HIS A 27 -5.74 -16.61 3.32
N ILE A 28 -4.98 -16.33 2.28
CA ILE A 28 -5.41 -15.42 1.19
C ILE A 28 -5.69 -16.20 -0.10
N LYS A 29 -4.81 -17.11 -0.48
CA LYS A 29 -4.88 -17.79 -1.79
C LYS A 29 -6.18 -18.58 -1.98
N GLY A 30 -6.61 -19.33 -0.96
CA GLY A 30 -7.86 -20.08 -0.98
C GLY A 30 -9.07 -19.16 -1.06
N VAL A 31 -9.14 -18.19 -0.15
CA VAL A 31 -10.24 -17.19 -0.12
C VAL A 31 -10.35 -16.42 -1.44
N HIS A 32 -9.22 -16.07 -2.05
CA HIS A 32 -9.21 -15.40 -3.36
C HIS A 32 -9.79 -16.31 -4.47
N ALA A 33 -9.41 -17.59 -4.50
CA ALA A 33 -9.94 -18.54 -5.47
C ALA A 33 -11.46 -18.76 -5.29
N ASP A 34 -11.91 -18.87 -4.03
CA ASP A 34 -13.33 -19.01 -3.68
C ASP A 34 -14.11 -17.75 -4.06
N LEU A 35 -13.55 -16.56 -3.80
CA LEU A 35 -14.16 -15.29 -4.19
C LEU A 35 -14.33 -15.21 -5.72
N LEU A 36 -13.29 -15.50 -6.50
CA LEU A 36 -13.38 -15.49 -7.97
C LEU A 36 -14.44 -16.50 -8.46
N SER A 37 -14.49 -17.69 -7.87
CA SER A 37 -15.48 -18.71 -8.19
C SER A 37 -16.90 -18.28 -7.85
N PHE A 38 -17.09 -17.62 -6.70
CA PHE A 38 -18.37 -17.04 -6.31
C PHE A 38 -18.81 -15.94 -7.29
N MET A 39 -17.92 -14.99 -7.56
CA MET A 39 -18.16 -13.87 -8.44
C MET A 39 -18.57 -14.31 -9.85
N SER A 40 -17.97 -15.40 -10.37
CA SER A 40 -18.31 -15.93 -11.70
C SER A 40 -19.69 -16.61 -11.77
N ARG A 41 -20.31 -16.95 -10.62
CA ARG A 41 -21.60 -17.65 -10.54
C ARG A 41 -22.78 -16.73 -10.22
N VAL A 42 -22.52 -15.46 -9.92
CA VAL A 42 -23.59 -14.50 -9.60
C VAL A 42 -24.27 -14.06 -10.89
N GLU A 43 -25.48 -14.58 -11.11
CA GLU A 43 -26.33 -14.27 -12.27
C GLU A 43 -27.56 -13.43 -11.86
N VAL A 44 -27.51 -12.74 -10.72
CA VAL A 44 -28.65 -11.95 -10.24
C VAL A 44 -28.78 -10.69 -11.07
N PRO A 45 -29.96 -10.38 -11.63
CA PRO A 45 -30.19 -9.10 -12.28
C PRO A 45 -30.15 -7.99 -11.21
N LEU A 46 -29.07 -7.22 -11.24
CA LEU A 46 -28.85 -6.07 -10.36
C LEU A 46 -29.33 -4.81 -11.07
N ASP A 47 -29.94 -3.89 -10.32
CA ASP A 47 -30.11 -2.52 -10.82
C ASP A 47 -28.76 -1.82 -11.00
N GLU A 48 -28.77 -0.68 -11.66
CA GLU A 48 -27.55 0.02 -12.05
C GLU A 48 -26.64 0.39 -10.85
N ALA A 49 -27.24 0.80 -9.73
CA ALA A 49 -26.50 1.17 -8.51
C ALA A 49 -25.82 -0.04 -7.86
N HIS A 50 -26.57 -1.15 -7.74
CA HIS A 50 -26.00 -2.39 -7.20
C HIS A 50 -24.96 -3.01 -8.13
N GLN A 51 -25.12 -2.88 -9.46
CA GLN A 51 -24.10 -3.29 -10.43
C GLN A 51 -22.80 -2.51 -10.24
N GLY A 52 -22.87 -1.19 -10.11
CA GLY A 52 -21.70 -0.33 -9.88
C GLY A 52 -20.96 -0.71 -8.60
N PHE A 53 -21.68 -0.89 -7.49
CA PHE A 53 -21.11 -1.33 -6.22
C PHE A 53 -20.48 -2.73 -6.32
N TRP A 54 -21.18 -3.67 -6.96
CA TRP A 54 -20.67 -5.02 -7.18
C TRP A 54 -19.35 -5.03 -7.94
N MET A 55 -19.27 -4.33 -9.07
CA MET A 55 -18.04 -4.21 -9.87
C MET A 55 -16.90 -3.56 -9.09
N SER A 56 -17.20 -2.48 -8.37
CA SER A 56 -16.19 -1.79 -7.56
C SER A 56 -15.64 -2.68 -6.45
N SER A 57 -16.51 -3.44 -5.79
CA SER A 57 -16.12 -4.40 -4.74
C SER A 57 -15.25 -5.52 -5.28
N GLN A 58 -15.55 -6.02 -6.48
CA GLN A 58 -14.72 -7.02 -7.16
C GLN A 58 -13.32 -6.49 -7.45
N VAL A 59 -13.22 -5.31 -8.03
CA VAL A 59 -11.96 -4.66 -8.35
C VAL A 59 -11.13 -4.43 -7.08
N ALA A 60 -11.76 -3.95 -6.00
CA ALA A 60 -11.07 -3.74 -4.73
C ALA A 60 -10.55 -5.03 -4.11
N ALA A 61 -11.35 -6.11 -4.13
CA ALA A 61 -10.93 -7.41 -3.61
C ALA A 61 -9.70 -7.93 -4.36
N LEU A 62 -9.67 -7.82 -5.70
CA LEU A 62 -8.52 -8.20 -6.52
C LEU A 62 -7.29 -7.32 -6.21
N GLN A 63 -7.49 -6.01 -6.06
CA GLN A 63 -6.41 -5.07 -5.72
C GLN A 63 -5.82 -5.34 -4.34
N LEU A 64 -6.64 -5.72 -3.34
CA LEU A 64 -6.14 -6.11 -2.02
C LEU A 64 -5.24 -7.35 -2.08
N VAL A 65 -5.62 -8.34 -2.89
CA VAL A 65 -4.78 -9.53 -3.10
C VAL A 65 -3.47 -9.16 -3.77
N ASP A 66 -3.49 -8.29 -4.76
CA ASP A 66 -2.28 -7.80 -5.42
C ASP A 66 -1.41 -6.97 -4.47
N ALA A 67 -2.02 -6.15 -3.60
CA ALA A 67 -1.29 -5.44 -2.54
C ALA A 67 -0.56 -6.40 -1.58
N VAL A 68 -1.17 -7.54 -1.21
CA VAL A 68 -0.51 -8.55 -0.37
C VAL A 68 0.67 -9.20 -1.11
N LYS A 69 0.53 -9.48 -2.41
CA LYS A 69 1.64 -9.99 -3.24
C LYS A 69 2.77 -8.98 -3.33
N ASP A 70 2.47 -7.71 -3.57
CA ASP A 70 3.43 -6.63 -3.60
C ASP A 70 4.14 -6.44 -2.25
N ALA A 71 3.40 -6.52 -1.14
CA ALA A 71 3.96 -6.47 0.22
C ALA A 71 4.94 -7.62 0.49
N LYS A 72 4.63 -8.83 0.02
CA LYS A 72 5.52 -9.99 0.09
C LYS A 72 6.86 -9.74 -0.64
N HIS A 73 6.81 -9.20 -1.85
CA HIS A 73 8.03 -8.86 -2.60
C HIS A 73 8.84 -7.77 -1.91
N LEU A 74 8.17 -6.71 -1.46
CA LEU A 74 8.77 -5.59 -0.75
C LEU A 74 9.41 -6.02 0.58
N GLN A 75 8.76 -6.89 1.36
CA GLN A 75 9.25 -7.40 2.64
C GLN A 75 10.65 -8.04 2.51
N LYS A 76 10.85 -8.83 1.47
CA LYS A 76 12.13 -9.51 1.24
C LYS A 76 13.30 -8.52 1.08
N ASN A 77 13.09 -7.46 0.31
CA ASN A 77 14.11 -6.45 0.06
C ASN A 77 14.28 -5.52 1.25
N LEU A 78 13.19 -5.05 1.87
CA LEU A 78 13.23 -4.28 3.12
C LEU A 78 14.01 -5.02 4.20
N GLY A 79 13.68 -6.28 4.44
CA GLY A 79 14.36 -7.10 5.44
C GLY A 79 15.86 -7.20 5.20
N ARG A 80 16.26 -7.47 3.95
CA ARG A 80 17.68 -7.58 3.57
C ARG A 80 18.45 -6.30 3.82
N HIS A 81 17.93 -5.15 3.45
CA HIS A 81 18.65 -3.88 3.52
C HIS A 81 18.55 -3.19 4.87
N LEU A 82 17.44 -3.36 5.60
CA LEU A 82 17.30 -2.78 6.94
C LEU A 82 18.05 -3.57 8.02
N SER A 83 18.36 -4.85 7.81
CA SER A 83 19.17 -5.64 8.72
C SER A 83 20.67 -5.30 8.65
N GLN A 84 21.12 -4.63 7.58
CA GLN A 84 22.51 -4.22 7.44
C GLN A 84 22.85 -3.07 8.41
N GLN A 85 24.06 -3.11 9.00
CA GLN A 85 24.51 -2.09 9.97
C GLN A 85 25.14 -0.86 9.34
N ASN A 86 25.43 -0.91 8.01
CA ASN A 86 26.08 0.19 7.31
C ASN A 86 25.08 1.30 6.93
N ASP A 87 25.52 2.54 6.98
CA ASP A 87 24.75 3.70 6.47
C ASP A 87 24.95 3.85 4.96
N SER A 88 24.46 2.87 4.20
CA SER A 88 24.50 2.90 2.74
C SER A 88 23.33 3.71 2.14
N ALA A 89 23.52 4.23 0.92
CA ALA A 89 22.44 4.90 0.17
C ALA A 89 21.24 3.97 -0.02
N MET A 90 21.47 2.67 -0.23
CA MET A 90 20.40 1.65 -0.27
C MET A 90 19.62 1.61 1.03
N ARG A 91 20.29 1.50 2.18
CA ARG A 91 19.62 1.45 3.48
C ARG A 91 18.81 2.71 3.76
N ARG A 92 19.36 3.88 3.47
CA ARG A 92 18.63 5.16 3.63
C ARG A 92 17.36 5.19 2.77
N ALA A 93 17.44 4.73 1.52
CA ALA A 93 16.27 4.66 0.62
C ALA A 93 15.20 3.69 1.16
N TYR A 94 15.57 2.52 1.70
CA TYR A 94 14.59 1.60 2.28
C TYR A 94 13.98 2.11 3.60
N VAL A 95 14.72 2.85 4.40
CA VAL A 95 14.16 3.55 5.58
C VAL A 95 13.07 4.53 5.16
N GLU A 96 13.29 5.27 4.08
CA GLU A 96 12.29 6.21 3.54
C GLU A 96 11.05 5.51 2.99
N LEU A 97 11.22 4.43 2.22
CA LEU A 97 10.09 3.62 1.74
C LEU A 97 9.26 3.07 2.89
N ARG A 98 9.93 2.53 3.92
CA ARG A 98 9.27 2.02 5.12
C ARG A 98 8.50 3.11 5.85
N ARG A 99 9.11 4.28 6.04
CA ARG A 99 8.48 5.44 6.68
C ARG A 99 7.24 5.89 5.91
N HIS A 100 7.34 6.02 4.59
CA HIS A 100 6.24 6.41 3.73
C HIS A 100 5.08 5.42 3.79
N LEU A 101 5.37 4.12 3.69
CA LEU A 101 4.36 3.07 3.77
C LEU A 101 3.67 3.06 5.14
N LEU A 102 4.44 3.16 6.23
CA LEU A 102 3.87 3.19 7.58
C LEU A 102 2.97 4.41 7.79
N HIS A 103 3.39 5.59 7.29
CA HIS A 103 2.57 6.80 7.34
C HIS A 103 1.26 6.61 6.55
N ALA A 104 1.34 6.07 5.33
CA ALA A 104 0.16 5.81 4.51
C ALA A 104 -0.80 4.80 5.17
N LEU A 105 -0.28 3.71 5.75
CA LEU A 105 -1.11 2.73 6.46
C LEU A 105 -1.85 3.34 7.65
N ARG A 106 -1.20 4.22 8.41
CA ARG A 106 -1.82 4.92 9.54
C ARG A 106 -2.89 5.90 9.06
N GLU A 107 -2.61 6.66 8.01
CA GLU A 107 -3.58 7.61 7.45
C GLU A 107 -4.83 6.90 6.91
N VAL A 108 -4.65 5.77 6.20
CA VAL A 108 -5.75 4.91 5.73
C VAL A 108 -6.57 4.39 6.91
N ASN A 109 -5.92 3.89 7.96
CA ASN A 109 -6.62 3.41 9.15
C ASN A 109 -7.39 4.52 9.88
N ASP A 110 -6.82 5.71 9.97
CA ASP A 110 -7.46 6.85 10.60
C ASP A 110 -8.65 7.36 9.78
N LEU A 111 -8.54 7.45 8.46
CA LEU A 111 -9.63 7.79 7.56
C LEU A 111 -10.77 6.78 7.65
N ASN A 112 -10.45 5.48 7.67
CA ASN A 112 -11.44 4.40 7.77
C ASN A 112 -12.21 4.40 9.09
N ARG A 113 -11.63 4.95 10.16
CA ARG A 113 -12.25 5.04 11.49
C ARG A 113 -12.82 6.41 11.80
N SER A 114 -12.64 7.38 10.91
CA SER A 114 -13.08 8.75 11.15
C SER A 114 -14.58 8.91 10.91
N SER A 115 -15.22 9.74 11.72
CA SER A 115 -16.60 10.23 11.51
C SER A 115 -16.57 11.68 11.01
N LEU A 116 -15.68 11.98 10.06
CA LEU A 116 -15.53 13.32 9.51
C LEU A 116 -16.70 13.64 8.58
N PRO A 117 -17.14 14.92 8.51
CA PRO A 117 -17.99 15.40 7.45
C PRO A 117 -17.38 15.10 6.08
N GLU A 118 -18.24 14.85 5.07
CA GLU A 118 -17.82 14.39 3.74
C GLU A 118 -16.80 15.32 3.08
N ASP A 119 -17.00 16.63 3.19
CA ASP A 119 -16.09 17.64 2.64
C ASP A 119 -14.70 17.57 3.28
N MET A 120 -14.62 17.39 4.60
CA MET A 120 -13.37 17.24 5.33
C MET A 120 -12.69 15.91 5.03
N TRP A 121 -13.46 14.84 4.88
CA TRP A 121 -12.95 13.53 4.52
C TRP A 121 -12.33 13.54 3.11
N ASN A 122 -13.05 14.11 2.15
CA ASN A 122 -12.58 14.28 0.78
C ASN A 122 -11.33 15.15 0.68
N GLU A 123 -11.26 16.24 1.44
CA GLU A 123 -10.07 17.10 1.50
C GLU A 123 -8.87 16.33 2.08
N ARG A 124 -9.08 15.52 3.10
CA ARG A 124 -8.03 14.70 3.70
C ARG A 124 -7.53 13.61 2.75
N LEU A 125 -8.44 12.98 2.01
CA LEU A 125 -8.11 12.00 0.99
C LEU A 125 -7.31 12.63 -0.16
N ARG A 126 -7.73 13.80 -0.63
CA ARG A 126 -7.00 14.55 -1.67
C ARG A 126 -5.57 14.89 -1.21
N ARG A 127 -5.39 15.32 0.04
CA ARG A 127 -4.07 15.58 0.62
C ARG A 127 -3.23 14.31 0.68
N PHE A 128 -3.82 13.19 1.04
CA PHE A 128 -3.17 11.88 1.01
C PHE A 128 -2.66 11.51 -0.39
N ASP A 129 -3.48 11.71 -1.43
CA ASP A 129 -3.11 11.46 -2.82
C ASP A 129 -1.96 12.38 -3.27
N ASP A 130 -2.01 13.67 -2.92
CA ASP A 130 -0.97 14.66 -3.23
C ASP A 130 0.36 14.31 -2.54
N GLU A 131 0.32 13.89 -1.27
CA GLU A 131 1.52 13.47 -0.51
C GLU A 131 2.16 12.23 -1.10
N ALA A 132 1.36 11.24 -1.54
CA ALA A 132 1.85 10.03 -2.18
C ALA A 132 2.53 10.35 -3.53
N ALA A 133 1.91 11.18 -4.37
CA ALA A 133 2.50 11.62 -5.63
C ALA A 133 3.79 12.44 -5.43
N ALA A 134 3.80 13.33 -4.45
CA ALA A 134 4.98 14.13 -4.11
C ALA A 134 6.12 13.27 -3.57
N PHE A 135 5.83 12.22 -2.79
CA PHE A 135 6.84 11.27 -2.34
C PHE A 135 7.46 10.53 -3.53
N ASP A 136 6.66 9.96 -4.43
CA ASP A 136 7.14 9.24 -5.62
C ASP A 136 8.12 10.11 -6.43
N ALA A 137 7.73 11.36 -6.72
CA ALA A 137 8.56 12.29 -7.48
C ALA A 137 9.89 12.59 -6.77
N ARG A 138 9.85 12.93 -5.47
CA ARG A 138 11.07 13.22 -4.67
C ARG A 138 11.98 12.00 -4.56
N PHE A 139 11.41 10.81 -4.35
CA PHE A 139 12.19 9.58 -4.23
C PHE A 139 12.94 9.29 -5.52
N ARG A 140 12.28 9.37 -6.70
CA ARG A 140 12.92 9.22 -8.01
C ARG A 140 14.04 10.22 -8.23
N GLN A 141 13.81 11.49 -7.93
CA GLN A 141 14.84 12.54 -8.05
C GLN A 141 16.08 12.20 -7.19
N ARG A 142 15.86 11.70 -5.98
CA ARG A 142 16.94 11.31 -5.06
C ARG A 142 17.72 10.11 -5.56
N LEU A 143 17.05 9.10 -6.13
CA LEU A 143 17.73 7.95 -6.75
C LEU A 143 18.66 8.41 -7.87
N PHE A 144 18.18 9.28 -8.77
CA PHE A 144 19.01 9.80 -9.86
C PHE A 144 20.16 10.70 -9.34
N ALA A 145 19.95 11.44 -8.27
CA ALA A 145 21.03 12.17 -7.61
C ALA A 145 22.10 11.23 -7.05
N GLY A 146 21.68 10.13 -6.39
CA GLY A 146 22.59 9.09 -5.87
C GLY A 146 23.42 8.42 -6.97
N VAL A 147 22.82 8.17 -8.14
CA VAL A 147 23.57 7.65 -9.30
C VAL A 147 24.63 8.64 -9.76
N ARG A 148 24.27 9.92 -9.91
CA ARG A 148 25.23 10.98 -10.31
C ARG A 148 26.35 11.16 -9.31
N ALA A 149 26.08 10.95 -8.02
CA ALA A 149 27.08 11.03 -6.95
C ALA A 149 27.94 9.76 -6.83
N GLY A 150 27.64 8.69 -7.59
CA GLY A 150 28.33 7.39 -7.47
C GLY A 150 27.98 6.61 -6.20
N GLU A 151 26.91 6.99 -5.48
CA GLU A 151 26.42 6.30 -4.28
C GLU A 151 25.53 5.08 -4.60
N LEU A 152 24.92 5.07 -5.79
CA LEU A 152 24.08 4.01 -6.31
C LEU A 152 24.52 3.61 -7.71
N ASP A 153 24.51 2.30 -7.97
CA ASP A 153 24.67 1.77 -9.33
C ASP A 153 23.33 1.54 -10.03
N GLY A 154 23.39 1.13 -11.31
CA GLY A 154 22.19 0.90 -12.13
C GLY A 154 21.30 -0.23 -11.62
N LEU A 155 21.87 -1.32 -11.07
CA LEU A 155 21.13 -2.46 -10.52
C LEU A 155 20.42 -2.08 -9.23
N GLN A 156 21.11 -1.36 -8.35
CA GLN A 156 20.56 -0.84 -7.10
C GLN A 156 19.42 0.12 -7.38
N THR A 157 19.59 1.03 -8.35
CA THR A 157 18.56 1.99 -8.76
C THR A 157 17.34 1.27 -9.32
N SER A 158 17.54 0.28 -10.20
CA SER A 158 16.45 -0.53 -10.75
C SER A 158 15.66 -1.26 -9.66
N SER A 159 16.36 -1.86 -8.68
CA SER A 159 15.72 -2.53 -7.54
C SER A 159 14.86 -1.55 -6.72
N LEU A 160 15.40 -0.37 -6.39
CA LEU A 160 14.66 0.67 -5.64
C LEU A 160 13.46 1.22 -6.42
N MET A 161 13.57 1.35 -7.74
CA MET A 161 12.44 1.76 -8.59
C MET A 161 11.32 0.71 -8.61
N ASN A 162 11.66 -0.57 -8.65
CA ASN A 162 10.67 -1.65 -8.53
C ASN A 162 9.98 -1.63 -7.16
N ASP A 163 10.74 -1.45 -6.09
CA ASP A 163 10.19 -1.43 -4.73
C ASP A 163 9.36 -0.17 -4.44
N LEU A 164 9.71 0.97 -5.06
CA LEU A 164 8.85 2.15 -5.10
C LEU A 164 7.52 1.81 -5.80
N GLY A 165 7.56 1.09 -6.92
CA GLY A 165 6.37 0.63 -7.64
C GLY A 165 5.48 -0.26 -6.77
N TYR A 166 6.05 -1.22 -6.04
CA TYR A 166 5.31 -2.04 -5.07
C TYR A 166 4.66 -1.20 -3.97
N THR A 167 5.42 -0.27 -3.39
CA THR A 167 4.93 0.65 -2.35
C THR A 167 3.75 1.49 -2.86
N SER A 168 3.89 2.09 -4.04
CA SER A 168 2.84 2.94 -4.64
C SER A 168 1.56 2.14 -4.95
N ARG A 169 1.68 0.90 -5.44
CA ARG A 169 0.52 0.04 -5.71
C ARG A 169 -0.19 -0.41 -4.43
N ILE A 170 0.55 -0.73 -3.36
CA ILE A 170 -0.04 -1.05 -2.05
C ILE A 170 -0.88 0.14 -1.57
N ILE A 171 -0.32 1.34 -1.58
CA ILE A 171 -1.00 2.57 -1.14
C ILE A 171 -2.24 2.85 -1.99
N GLN A 172 -2.13 2.73 -3.32
CA GLN A 172 -3.25 2.95 -4.23
C GLN A 172 -4.38 1.93 -4.03
N SER A 173 -4.04 0.66 -3.79
CA SER A 173 -5.03 -0.39 -3.50
C SER A 173 -5.80 -0.11 -2.21
N LEU A 174 -5.11 0.29 -1.16
CA LEU A 174 -5.73 0.65 0.12
C LEU A 174 -6.61 1.90 -0.01
N ARG A 175 -6.17 2.90 -0.75
CA ARG A 175 -6.93 4.11 -1.07
C ARG A 175 -8.23 3.76 -1.81
N ASN A 176 -8.19 2.86 -2.78
CA ASN A 176 -9.37 2.43 -3.53
C ASN A 176 -10.38 1.71 -2.64
N VAL A 177 -9.92 0.91 -1.67
CA VAL A 177 -10.80 0.26 -0.68
C VAL A 177 -11.50 1.28 0.20
N LEU A 178 -10.83 2.35 0.63
CA LEU A 178 -11.45 3.44 1.38
C LEU A 178 -12.63 4.06 0.62
N MET A 179 -12.48 4.31 -0.67
CA MET A 179 -13.53 4.89 -1.50
C MET A 179 -14.78 4.02 -1.57
N ILE A 180 -14.62 2.70 -1.57
CA ILE A 180 -15.76 1.77 -1.61
C ILE A 180 -16.48 1.72 -0.26
N SER A 181 -15.73 1.75 0.84
CA SER A 181 -16.30 1.76 2.18
C SER A 181 -17.18 3.00 2.39
N GLU A 182 -16.72 4.17 1.97
CA GLU A 182 -17.46 5.43 2.08
C GLU A 182 -18.72 5.43 1.19
N GLY A 183 -18.62 4.99 -0.06
CA GLY A 183 -19.76 4.86 -0.96
C GLY A 183 -20.85 3.92 -0.45
N HIS A 184 -20.49 2.91 0.35
CA HIS A 184 -21.44 1.99 0.95
C HIS A 184 -22.17 2.60 2.17
N GLU A 185 -21.51 3.44 2.96
CA GLU A 185 -22.14 4.14 4.08
C GLU A 185 -23.14 5.17 3.60
N LEU A 186 -22.82 5.92 2.53
CA LEU A 186 -23.75 6.86 1.90
C LEU A 186 -25.01 6.17 1.36
N SER A 187 -24.87 4.96 0.79
CA SER A 187 -26.01 4.17 0.29
C SER A 187 -26.88 3.59 1.40
N ARG A 188 -26.41 3.51 2.65
CA ARG A 188 -27.20 3.05 3.81
C ARG A 188 -27.99 4.18 4.48
N GLN A 189 -27.67 5.43 4.19
CA GLN A 189 -28.35 6.61 4.76
C GLN A 189 -29.48 7.13 3.87
N LEU A 190 -29.64 6.61 2.65
CA LEU A 190 -30.74 6.86 1.72
C LEU A 190 -31.78 5.74 1.80
#